data_b876622da519e6c4eae7fd83a619ab14
#
_entry.id   b876622da519e6c4eae7fd83a619ab14
#
_cell.length_a   1.000
_cell.length_b   1.000
_cell.length_c   1.000
_cell.angle_alpha   90.00
_cell.angle_beta   90.00
_cell.angle_gamma   90.00
#
_symmetry.space_group_name_H-M   'P 1'
#
loop_
_entity.id
_entity.type
_entity.pdbx_description
1 polymer ?
#
loop_
_entity_poly.entity_id
_entity_poly.type
_entity_poly.pdbx_seq_one_letter_code
_entity_poly.pdbx_strand_id
1 'polypeptide(L)'
;MAVEIYVSSEELKKTLEYVALIGGNMASGKKQDDDLKQMAGALRIVAVSPHEDNNYMLMFCRAGAAEQLTYRMEGISNGYGQSADICVECKRFLALAKTFTGDVRLIFAEKELQIVVENSQYNLTILSARLPELKIPEGGVCLSTGFLQEAMKHCSAAIAKDAVGARGGIEINIADDGSAVCWSAQNSCVAKYVVPPDVAIRLLN
;
A
#
# COMPACT_ATOMS: atom_id res chain seq x y z
N MET A 1 -27.81 1.07 4.33
CA MET A 1 -27.35 0.26 5.49
C MET A 1 -25.87 0.46 5.61
N ALA A 2 -25.30 0.49 6.82
CA ALA A 2 -23.87 0.64 7.03
C ALA A 2 -23.19 -0.73 7.06
N VAL A 3 -22.02 -0.86 6.42
CA VAL A 3 -21.17 -2.07 6.53
C VAL A 3 -20.43 -1.97 7.86
N GLU A 4 -20.45 -3.01 8.65
CA GLU A 4 -19.81 -3.07 9.96
C GLU A 4 -18.81 -4.23 10.00
N ILE A 5 -17.54 -3.95 10.29
CA ILE A 5 -16.45 -4.92 10.22
C ILE A 5 -15.60 -4.82 11.48
N TYR A 6 -15.29 -5.97 12.08
CA TYR A 6 -14.42 -6.11 13.23
C TYR A 6 -13.01 -6.51 12.78
N VAL A 7 -12.01 -5.83 13.28
CA VAL A 7 -10.59 -6.08 12.98
C VAL A 7 -9.74 -5.96 14.24
N SER A 8 -8.59 -6.61 14.27
CA SER A 8 -7.61 -6.43 15.34
C SER A 8 -6.96 -5.05 15.26
N SER A 9 -6.83 -4.34 16.38
CA SER A 9 -6.14 -3.05 16.43
C SER A 9 -4.67 -3.16 16.05
N GLU A 10 -4.02 -4.26 16.40
CA GLU A 10 -2.61 -4.51 16.09
C GLU A 10 -2.39 -4.65 14.58
N GLU A 11 -3.24 -5.46 13.92
CA GLU A 11 -3.17 -5.66 12.47
C GLU A 11 -3.55 -4.39 11.70
N LEU A 12 -4.59 -3.68 12.15
CA LEU A 12 -4.98 -2.40 11.57
C LEU A 12 -3.86 -1.37 11.66
N LYS A 13 -3.23 -1.23 12.82
CA LYS A 13 -2.09 -0.32 13.01
C LYS A 13 -0.94 -0.67 12.09
N LYS A 14 -0.53 -1.95 12.04
CA LYS A 14 0.53 -2.43 11.16
C LYS A 14 0.24 -2.15 9.69
N THR A 15 -1.00 -2.42 9.26
CA THR A 15 -1.46 -2.14 7.90
C THR A 15 -1.35 -0.65 7.56
N LEU A 16 -1.83 0.22 8.46
CA LEU A 16 -1.79 1.67 8.26
C LEU A 16 -0.35 2.21 8.27
N GLU A 17 0.54 1.66 9.09
CA GLU A 17 1.96 2.00 9.07
C GLU A 17 2.61 1.66 7.72
N TYR A 18 2.31 0.49 7.15
CA TYR A 18 2.83 0.11 5.84
C TYR A 18 2.30 1.01 4.72
N VAL A 19 1.00 1.25 4.64
CA VAL A 19 0.46 2.08 3.56
C VAL A 19 0.85 3.55 3.71
N ALA A 20 1.16 4.01 4.93
CA ALA A 20 1.64 5.36 5.18
C ALA A 20 3.07 5.62 4.67
N LEU A 21 3.85 4.57 4.37
CA LEU A 21 5.18 4.72 3.76
C LEU A 21 5.11 5.35 2.37
N ILE A 22 3.98 5.17 1.66
CA ILE A 22 3.74 5.76 0.34
C ILE A 22 2.84 6.98 0.45
N GLY A 23 3.05 7.94 -0.42
CA GLY A 23 2.24 9.16 -0.51
C GLY A 23 2.68 10.23 0.49
N GLY A 24 2.74 11.44 0.03
CA GLY A 24 3.20 12.64 0.76
C GLY A 24 4.19 13.47 -0.03
N ASN A 25 4.87 12.87 -1.02
CA ASN A 25 5.78 13.55 -1.91
C ASN A 25 5.20 13.75 -3.32
N MET A 26 3.93 14.07 -3.44
CA MET A 26 3.47 14.68 -4.68
C MET A 26 4.13 16.05 -4.77
N ALA A 27 4.95 16.21 -5.81
CA ALA A 27 5.89 17.29 -6.04
C ALA A 27 5.48 18.65 -5.44
N SER A 28 6.37 19.26 -4.70
CA SER A 28 6.27 20.61 -4.12
C SER A 28 6.30 21.72 -5.20
N GLY A 29 5.37 21.67 -6.15
CA GLY A 29 5.12 22.75 -7.09
C GLY A 29 4.30 23.84 -6.42
N LYS A 30 4.73 25.10 -6.56
CA LYS A 30 4.13 26.28 -5.93
C LYS A 30 2.64 26.59 -6.29
N LYS A 31 2.01 25.76 -7.10
CA LYS A 31 0.56 25.77 -7.43
C LYS A 31 0.08 24.32 -7.50
N GLN A 32 -0.03 23.69 -6.36
CA GLN A 32 -0.72 22.41 -6.29
C GLN A 32 -2.22 22.65 -6.21
N ASP A 33 -2.94 22.06 -7.14
CA ASP A 33 -4.39 21.93 -7.14
C ASP A 33 -4.81 21.28 -5.80
N ASP A 34 -5.84 21.82 -5.15
CA ASP A 34 -6.30 21.31 -3.85
C ASP A 34 -6.74 19.84 -3.95
N ASP A 35 -7.20 19.41 -5.12
CA ASP A 35 -7.53 18.01 -5.41
C ASP A 35 -6.30 17.10 -5.34
N LEU A 36 -5.14 17.53 -5.86
CA LEU A 36 -3.90 16.77 -5.80
C LEU A 36 -3.37 16.64 -4.36
N LYS A 37 -3.56 17.67 -3.52
CA LYS A 37 -3.21 17.61 -2.10
C LYS A 37 -4.11 16.64 -1.34
N GLN A 38 -5.41 16.64 -1.63
CA GLN A 38 -6.35 15.69 -1.04
C GLN A 38 -6.00 14.25 -1.45
N MET A 39 -5.67 14.02 -2.72
CA MET A 39 -5.25 12.69 -3.20
C MET A 39 -3.97 12.21 -2.52
N ALA A 40 -2.98 13.09 -2.33
CA ALA A 40 -1.72 12.74 -1.66
C ALA A 40 -1.91 12.32 -0.19
N GLY A 41 -2.92 12.88 0.48
CA GLY A 41 -3.28 12.55 1.86
C GLY A 41 -4.27 11.39 1.99
N ALA A 42 -4.95 11.02 0.91
CA ALA A 42 -6.04 10.06 0.93
C ALA A 42 -5.57 8.61 1.09
N LEU A 43 -6.36 7.85 1.82
CA LEU A 43 -6.32 6.41 1.93
C LEU A 43 -7.67 5.87 1.45
N ARG A 44 -7.68 5.09 0.39
CA ARG A 44 -8.88 4.37 -0.06
C ARG A 44 -8.99 3.06 0.69
N ILE A 45 -10.17 2.80 1.20
CA ILE A 45 -10.50 1.55 1.90
C ILE A 45 -11.64 0.89 1.14
N VAL A 46 -11.38 -0.30 0.62
CA VAL A 46 -12.38 -1.11 -0.07
C VAL A 46 -12.65 -2.33 0.79
N ALA A 47 -13.90 -2.53 1.17
CA ALA A 47 -14.36 -3.69 1.92
C ALA A 47 -15.27 -4.53 1.02
N VAL A 48 -14.92 -5.79 0.84
CA VAL A 48 -15.68 -6.75 0.03
C VAL A 48 -15.80 -8.09 0.77
N SER A 49 -16.95 -8.75 0.63
CA SER A 49 -17.14 -10.14 1.03
C SER A 49 -17.04 -11.03 -0.21
N PRO A 50 -15.95 -11.79 -0.39
CA PRO A 50 -15.72 -12.55 -1.61
C PRO A 50 -16.62 -13.78 -1.74
N HIS A 51 -17.22 -14.28 -0.65
CA HIS A 51 -17.93 -15.57 -0.61
C HIS A 51 -19.32 -15.51 0.01
N GLU A 52 -19.92 -14.32 0.14
CA GLU A 52 -21.21 -14.13 0.81
C GLU A 52 -21.25 -14.72 2.26
N ASP A 53 -20.08 -14.82 2.87
CA ASP A 53 -19.89 -15.21 4.26
C ASP A 53 -19.60 -13.98 5.14
N ASN A 54 -19.39 -14.20 6.44
CA ASN A 54 -19.06 -13.13 7.38
C ASN A 54 -17.61 -12.61 7.25
N ASN A 55 -16.81 -13.22 6.36
CA ASN A 55 -15.43 -12.84 6.17
C ASN A 55 -15.34 -11.72 5.13
N TYR A 56 -14.72 -10.64 5.53
CA TYR A 56 -14.46 -9.49 4.66
C TYR A 56 -12.98 -9.38 4.36
N MET A 57 -12.69 -9.04 3.11
CA MET A 57 -11.38 -8.57 2.71
C MET A 57 -11.40 -7.04 2.70
N LEU A 58 -10.53 -6.46 3.50
CA LEU A 58 -10.27 -5.03 3.52
C LEU A 58 -9.01 -4.75 2.70
N MET A 59 -9.12 -3.88 1.71
CA MET A 59 -8.01 -3.41 0.91
C MET A 59 -7.74 -1.94 1.24
N PHE A 60 -6.56 -1.66 1.74
CA PHE A 60 -6.08 -0.32 2.04
C PHE A 60 -5.16 0.12 0.92
N CYS A 61 -5.60 1.09 0.12
CA CYS A 61 -4.87 1.55 -1.05
C CYS A 61 -4.41 2.98 -0.87
N ARG A 62 -3.15 3.24 -1.21
CA ARG A 62 -2.59 4.57 -1.25
C ARG A 62 -1.78 4.77 -2.51
N ALA A 63 -1.83 5.98 -3.07
CA ALA A 63 -1.07 6.34 -4.26
C ALA A 63 -0.16 7.53 -3.98
N GLY A 64 1.05 7.49 -4.51
CA GLY A 64 1.97 8.61 -4.64
C GLY A 64 2.03 9.10 -6.10
N ALA A 65 3.05 9.87 -6.42
CA ALA A 65 3.22 10.42 -7.77
C ALA A 65 3.55 9.36 -8.83
N ALA A 66 4.26 8.30 -8.45
CA ALA A 66 4.73 7.25 -9.34
C ALA A 66 4.55 5.83 -8.75
N GLU A 67 4.00 5.74 -7.56
CA GLU A 67 3.83 4.49 -6.84
C GLU A 67 2.40 4.33 -6.32
N GLN A 68 1.97 3.09 -6.24
CA GLN A 68 0.72 2.72 -5.55
C GLN A 68 0.97 1.49 -4.70
N LEU A 69 0.44 1.51 -3.48
CA LEU A 69 0.49 0.38 -2.56
C LEU A 69 -0.92 -0.04 -2.20
N THR A 70 -1.18 -1.34 -2.26
CA THR A 70 -2.39 -1.95 -1.72
C THR A 70 -1.99 -2.98 -0.69
N TYR A 71 -2.50 -2.85 0.52
CA TYR A 71 -2.36 -3.84 1.57
C TYR A 71 -3.72 -4.49 1.85
N ARG A 72 -3.73 -5.80 2.06
CA ARG A 72 -4.95 -6.57 2.34
C ARG A 72 -4.92 -7.06 3.77
N MET A 73 -6.06 -6.96 4.44
CA MET A 73 -6.30 -7.59 5.74
C MET A 73 -7.69 -8.21 5.78
N GLU A 74 -7.87 -9.14 6.67
CA GLU A 74 -9.15 -9.80 6.90
C GLU A 74 -9.91 -9.12 8.02
N GLY A 75 -11.24 -9.19 7.95
CA GLY A 75 -12.14 -8.71 8.99
C GLY A 75 -13.41 -9.56 9.03
N ILE A 76 -14.09 -9.52 10.16
CA ILE A 76 -15.34 -10.26 10.36
C ILE A 76 -16.51 -9.28 10.45
N SER A 77 -17.61 -9.58 9.81
CA SER A 77 -18.83 -8.76 9.86
C SER A 77 -20.03 -9.56 10.33
N ASN A 78 -20.98 -8.85 10.92
CA ASN A 78 -22.30 -9.41 11.25
C ASN A 78 -23.33 -9.24 10.12
N GLY A 79 -22.95 -8.61 9.00
CA GLY A 79 -23.82 -8.35 7.85
C GLY A 79 -23.30 -8.99 6.56
N TYR A 80 -24.20 -9.43 5.69
CA TYR A 80 -23.88 -10.13 4.45
C TYR A 80 -23.96 -9.22 3.23
N GLY A 81 -23.09 -9.47 2.25
CA GLY A 81 -23.24 -9.05 0.86
C GLY A 81 -23.13 -7.56 0.55
N GLN A 82 -22.71 -6.74 1.51
CA GLN A 82 -22.52 -5.32 1.28
C GLN A 82 -21.03 -5.03 1.06
N SER A 83 -20.74 -4.13 0.14
CA SER A 83 -19.38 -3.61 -0.08
C SER A 83 -19.30 -2.14 0.31
N ALA A 84 -18.12 -1.70 0.70
CA ALA A 84 -17.82 -0.29 0.91
C ALA A 84 -16.57 0.09 0.12
N ASP A 85 -16.56 1.33 -0.38
CA ASP A 85 -15.42 1.94 -1.08
C ASP A 85 -15.38 3.41 -0.71
N ILE A 86 -14.46 3.77 0.17
CA ILE A 86 -14.36 5.12 0.73
C ILE A 86 -12.91 5.61 0.72
N CYS A 87 -12.73 6.92 0.75
CA CYS A 87 -11.45 7.56 0.99
C CYS A 87 -11.49 8.36 2.31
N VAL A 88 -10.45 8.22 3.12
CA VAL A 88 -10.28 8.98 4.38
C VAL A 88 -8.87 9.57 4.46
N GLU A 89 -8.63 10.49 5.38
CA GLU A 89 -7.30 11.03 5.61
C GLU A 89 -6.38 10.01 6.30
N CYS A 90 -5.33 9.56 5.60
CA CYS A 90 -4.42 8.52 6.06
C CYS A 90 -3.70 8.88 7.38
N LYS A 91 -3.15 10.10 7.46
CA LYS A 91 -2.38 10.53 8.65
C LYS A 91 -3.24 10.56 9.90
N ARG A 92 -4.48 11.05 9.77
CA ARG A 92 -5.43 11.12 10.89
C ARG A 92 -5.86 9.72 11.33
N PHE A 93 -6.14 8.83 10.37
CA PHE A 93 -6.50 7.45 10.70
C PHE A 93 -5.35 6.72 11.38
N LEU A 94 -4.13 6.83 10.87
CA LEU A 94 -2.95 6.24 11.50
C LEU A 94 -2.71 6.79 12.92
N ALA A 95 -2.85 8.10 13.12
CA ALA A 95 -2.69 8.71 14.44
C ALA A 95 -3.69 8.15 15.47
N LEU A 96 -4.94 7.97 15.06
CA LEU A 96 -5.97 7.33 15.89
C LEU A 96 -5.64 5.85 16.13
N ALA A 97 -5.30 5.09 15.10
CA ALA A 97 -5.03 3.65 15.21
C ALA A 97 -3.87 3.34 16.18
N LYS A 98 -2.91 4.25 16.34
CA LYS A 98 -1.83 4.10 17.32
C LYS A 98 -2.29 4.13 18.77
N THR A 99 -3.49 4.63 19.03
CA THR A 99 -4.08 4.68 20.38
C THR A 99 -5.03 3.53 20.68
N PHE A 100 -5.35 2.70 19.66
CA PHE A 100 -6.33 1.62 19.82
C PHE A 100 -5.71 0.39 20.48
N THR A 101 -6.54 -0.31 21.24
CA THR A 101 -6.24 -1.59 21.88
C THR A 101 -7.41 -2.55 21.67
N GLY A 102 -7.12 -3.86 21.58
CA GLY A 102 -8.15 -4.88 21.41
C GLY A 102 -8.82 -4.86 20.04
N ASP A 103 -10.10 -5.15 20.01
CA ASP A 103 -10.89 -5.19 18.79
C ASP A 103 -11.40 -3.81 18.38
N VAL A 104 -11.32 -3.53 17.09
CA VAL A 104 -11.78 -2.29 16.47
C VAL A 104 -12.96 -2.60 15.58
N ARG A 105 -14.06 -1.88 15.77
CA ARG A 105 -15.23 -1.96 14.91
C ARG A 105 -15.23 -0.77 13.94
N LEU A 106 -15.15 -1.06 12.66
CA LEU A 106 -15.23 -0.11 11.56
C LEU A 106 -16.65 -0.10 11.00
N ILE A 107 -17.31 1.05 11.00
CA ILE A 107 -18.67 1.22 10.48
C ILE A 107 -18.60 2.19 9.31
N PHE A 108 -18.86 1.69 8.12
CA PHE A 108 -18.82 2.44 6.87
C PHE A 108 -20.19 3.09 6.65
N ALA A 109 -20.34 4.34 7.09
CA ALA A 109 -21.54 5.14 6.87
C ALA A 109 -21.40 5.98 5.58
N GLU A 110 -22.48 6.63 5.17
CA GLU A 110 -22.53 7.38 3.90
C GLU A 110 -21.54 8.55 3.83
N LYS A 111 -21.31 9.24 4.95
CA LYS A 111 -20.49 10.48 5.00
C LYS A 111 -19.24 10.35 5.87
N GLU A 112 -19.13 9.30 6.63
CA GLU A 112 -18.03 9.11 7.60
C GLU A 112 -17.71 7.65 7.82
N LEU A 113 -16.46 7.38 8.15
CA LEU A 113 -16.03 6.13 8.74
C LEU A 113 -16.08 6.30 10.26
N GLN A 114 -16.97 5.57 10.91
CA GLN A 114 -17.04 5.51 12.35
C GLN A 114 -16.15 4.38 12.85
N ILE A 115 -15.37 4.66 13.88
CA ILE A 115 -14.43 3.72 14.47
C ILE A 115 -14.79 3.60 15.94
N VAL A 116 -15.16 2.40 16.37
CA VAL A 116 -15.53 2.14 17.75
C VAL A 116 -14.51 1.20 18.38
N VAL A 117 -13.94 1.62 19.49
CA VAL A 117 -12.96 0.86 20.27
C VAL A 117 -13.39 0.92 21.72
N GLU A 118 -13.73 -0.22 22.30
CA GLU A 118 -14.29 -0.30 23.66
C GLU A 118 -15.47 0.68 23.85
N ASN A 119 -15.31 1.68 24.71
CA ASN A 119 -16.32 2.71 25.01
C ASN A 119 -16.10 4.03 24.25
N SER A 120 -15.18 4.06 23.30
CA SER A 120 -14.80 5.26 22.54
C SER A 120 -15.25 5.16 21.09
N GLN A 121 -15.76 6.26 20.56
CA GLN A 121 -16.13 6.39 19.15
C GLN A 121 -15.38 7.55 18.51
N TYR A 122 -14.83 7.31 17.33
CA TYR A 122 -14.13 8.29 16.50
C TYR A 122 -14.78 8.34 15.13
N ASN A 123 -14.83 9.53 14.54
CA ASN A 123 -15.42 9.71 13.21
C ASN A 123 -14.36 10.32 12.26
N LEU A 124 -14.18 9.70 11.10
CA LEU A 124 -13.37 10.21 10.01
C LEU A 124 -14.28 10.59 8.85
N THR A 125 -14.20 11.84 8.42
CA THR A 125 -14.95 12.31 7.26
C THR A 125 -14.48 11.61 5.99
N ILE A 126 -15.41 11.15 5.17
CA ILE A 126 -15.11 10.60 3.85
C ILE A 126 -14.72 11.75 2.92
N LEU A 127 -13.59 11.58 2.26
CA LEU A 127 -13.07 12.53 1.27
C LEU A 127 -13.72 12.29 -0.08
N SER A 128 -13.96 13.36 -0.84
CA SER A 128 -14.42 13.27 -2.24
C SER A 128 -13.32 12.82 -3.20
N ALA A 129 -12.06 12.75 -2.74
CA ALA A 129 -10.93 12.30 -3.53
C ALA A 129 -11.15 10.88 -4.05
N ARG A 130 -10.86 10.68 -5.35
CA ARG A 130 -10.82 9.35 -5.96
C ARG A 130 -9.37 9.01 -6.29
N LEU A 131 -8.86 7.97 -5.67
CA LEU A 131 -7.57 7.42 -6.09
C LEU A 131 -7.73 6.74 -7.46
N PRO A 132 -6.73 6.85 -8.36
CA PRO A 132 -6.77 6.16 -9.63
C PRO A 132 -6.92 4.66 -9.42
N GLU A 133 -7.63 4.00 -10.33
CA GLU A 133 -7.72 2.55 -10.33
C GLU A 133 -6.34 1.95 -10.60
N LEU A 134 -6.00 0.90 -9.85
CA LEU A 134 -4.79 0.15 -10.09
C LEU A 134 -4.94 -0.60 -11.41
N LYS A 135 -4.25 -0.14 -12.45
CA LYS A 135 -4.07 -0.93 -13.66
C LYS A 135 -2.95 -1.93 -13.41
N ILE A 136 -3.34 -3.17 -13.18
CA ILE A 136 -2.37 -4.28 -13.16
C ILE A 136 -1.93 -4.48 -14.60
N PRO A 137 -0.63 -4.31 -14.94
CA PRO A 137 -0.17 -4.57 -16.29
C PRO A 137 -0.44 -6.03 -16.67
N GLU A 138 -0.91 -6.23 -17.89
CA GLU A 138 -1.01 -7.57 -18.47
C GLU A 138 0.40 -8.11 -18.69
N GLY A 139 0.67 -9.25 -18.11
CA GLY A 139 2.01 -9.84 -18.12
C GLY A 139 2.90 -9.25 -17.04
N GLY A 140 3.70 -10.07 -16.44
CA GLY A 140 4.62 -9.68 -15.40
C GLY A 140 5.31 -10.88 -14.79
N VAL A 141 6.40 -10.62 -14.08
CA VAL A 141 7.13 -11.65 -13.35
C VAL A 141 6.88 -11.45 -11.86
N CYS A 142 6.45 -12.50 -11.18
CA CYS A 142 6.33 -12.49 -9.74
C CYS A 142 7.73 -12.61 -9.11
N LEU A 143 8.15 -11.56 -8.40
CA LEU A 143 9.41 -11.55 -7.66
C LEU A 143 9.11 -11.75 -6.17
N SER A 144 9.90 -12.58 -5.49
CA SER A 144 9.77 -12.73 -4.06
C SER A 144 10.28 -11.48 -3.33
N THR A 145 9.70 -11.20 -2.18
CA THR A 145 10.15 -10.10 -1.31
C THR A 145 11.62 -10.28 -0.90
N GLY A 146 12.06 -11.51 -0.65
CA GLY A 146 13.45 -11.82 -0.30
C GLY A 146 14.42 -11.45 -1.42
N PHE A 147 14.09 -11.74 -2.68
CA PHE A 147 14.88 -11.32 -3.83
C PHE A 147 15.01 -9.80 -3.90
N LEU A 148 13.90 -9.07 -3.77
CA LEU A 148 13.92 -7.61 -3.81
C LEU A 148 14.74 -7.01 -2.67
N GLN A 149 14.68 -7.59 -1.46
CA GLN A 149 15.49 -7.18 -0.32
C GLN A 149 17.00 -7.36 -0.58
N GLU A 150 17.40 -8.52 -1.12
CA GLU A 150 18.81 -8.76 -1.46
C GLU A 150 19.28 -7.86 -2.62
N ALA A 151 18.48 -7.67 -3.66
CA ALA A 151 18.78 -6.75 -4.75
C ALA A 151 18.97 -5.31 -4.21
N MET A 152 18.07 -4.84 -3.35
CA MET A 152 18.19 -3.54 -2.69
C MET A 152 19.46 -3.43 -1.85
N LYS A 153 19.77 -4.44 -1.04
CA LYS A 153 20.96 -4.45 -0.19
C LYS A 153 22.25 -4.33 -1.01
N HIS A 154 22.36 -5.05 -2.12
CA HIS A 154 23.56 -5.04 -2.94
C HIS A 154 23.66 -3.83 -3.86
N CYS A 155 22.53 -3.32 -4.36
CA CYS A 155 22.51 -2.22 -5.32
C CYS A 155 22.33 -0.84 -4.70
N SER A 156 21.93 -0.72 -3.42
CA SER A 156 21.63 0.56 -2.78
C SER A 156 22.81 1.54 -2.74
N ALA A 157 24.05 1.04 -2.69
CA ALA A 157 25.25 1.87 -2.65
C ALA A 157 25.44 2.74 -3.91
N ALA A 158 24.86 2.31 -5.05
CA ALA A 158 24.95 3.03 -6.33
C ALA A 158 23.63 3.71 -6.72
N ILE A 159 22.68 3.84 -5.80
CA ILE A 159 21.44 4.61 -6.01
C ILE A 159 21.66 6.05 -5.60
N ALA A 160 21.46 7.00 -6.50
CA ALA A 160 21.53 8.41 -6.19
C ALA A 160 20.32 8.84 -5.35
N LYS A 161 20.56 9.41 -4.16
CA LYS A 161 19.50 9.82 -3.22
C LYS A 161 18.52 10.86 -3.78
N ASP A 162 18.99 11.69 -4.70
CA ASP A 162 18.24 12.81 -5.28
C ASP A 162 17.95 12.61 -6.77
N ALA A 163 18.16 11.40 -7.31
CA ALA A 163 17.98 11.16 -8.73
C ALA A 163 16.50 10.87 -9.06
N VAL A 164 16.04 11.53 -10.12
CA VAL A 164 14.72 11.28 -10.70
C VAL A 164 14.86 10.35 -11.91
N GLY A 165 13.96 9.40 -12.04
CA GLY A 165 13.95 8.45 -13.16
C GLY A 165 14.93 7.28 -12.99
N ALA A 166 15.46 6.78 -14.10
CA ALA A 166 16.29 5.56 -14.15
C ALA A 166 17.56 5.58 -13.28
N ARG A 167 18.08 6.77 -12.95
CA ARG A 167 19.27 6.91 -12.09
C ARG A 167 18.99 6.68 -10.59
N GLY A 168 17.71 6.72 -10.19
CA GLY A 168 17.29 6.49 -8.80
C GLY A 168 16.78 5.09 -8.54
N GLY A 169 16.91 4.16 -9.49
CA GLY A 169 16.32 2.84 -9.44
C GLY A 169 17.33 1.71 -9.54
N ILE A 170 16.81 0.51 -9.42
CA ILE A 170 17.49 -0.75 -9.72
C ILE A 170 16.89 -1.31 -10.99
N GLU A 171 17.71 -1.59 -11.98
CA GLU A 171 17.32 -2.33 -13.18
C GLU A 171 17.43 -3.83 -12.86
N ILE A 172 16.39 -4.57 -13.19
CA ILE A 172 16.33 -6.02 -13.01
C ILE A 172 16.18 -6.66 -14.38
N ASN A 173 17.21 -7.40 -14.80
CA ASN A 173 17.22 -8.16 -16.04
C ASN A 173 17.06 -9.64 -15.72
N ILE A 174 16.03 -10.26 -16.29
CA ILE A 174 15.73 -11.68 -16.13
C ILE A 174 15.88 -12.33 -17.50
N ALA A 175 16.73 -13.33 -17.61
CA ALA A 175 16.93 -14.09 -18.85
C ALA A 175 15.93 -15.26 -18.93
N ASP A 176 15.77 -15.80 -20.15
CA ASP A 176 14.83 -16.91 -20.43
C ASP A 176 15.18 -18.19 -19.63
N ASP A 177 16.43 -18.36 -19.25
CA ASP A 177 16.90 -19.48 -18.41
C ASP A 177 16.60 -19.28 -16.90
N GLY A 178 15.94 -18.17 -16.53
CA GLY A 178 15.62 -17.83 -15.15
C GLY A 178 16.78 -17.19 -14.39
N SER A 179 17.93 -16.96 -15.01
CA SER A 179 19.00 -16.19 -14.39
C SER A 179 18.60 -14.73 -14.29
N ALA A 180 18.99 -14.04 -13.22
CA ALA A 180 18.66 -12.64 -13.01
C ALA A 180 19.89 -11.81 -12.63
N VAL A 181 19.94 -10.59 -13.11
CA VAL A 181 21.00 -9.62 -12.79
C VAL A 181 20.37 -8.29 -12.43
N CYS A 182 20.73 -7.76 -11.28
CA CYS A 182 20.29 -6.45 -10.82
C CYS A 182 21.43 -5.43 -10.96
N TRP A 183 21.10 -4.26 -11.44
CA TRP A 183 22.05 -3.16 -11.62
C TRP A 183 21.53 -1.88 -10.99
N SER A 184 22.45 -1.10 -10.47
CA SER A 184 22.22 0.31 -10.20
C SER A 184 23.48 1.10 -10.57
N ALA A 185 23.30 2.33 -11.02
CA ALA A 185 24.43 3.16 -11.43
C ALA A 185 24.23 4.61 -11.00
N GLN A 186 25.29 5.19 -10.48
CA GLN A 186 25.46 6.61 -10.24
C GLN A 186 26.77 7.07 -10.90
N ASN A 187 26.92 8.35 -11.22
CA ASN A 187 27.99 8.97 -12.02
C ASN A 187 29.39 8.31 -11.91
N SER A 188 29.79 7.82 -10.75
CA SER A 188 31.10 7.23 -10.49
C SER A 188 31.03 5.82 -9.85
N CYS A 189 29.84 5.27 -9.69
CA CYS A 189 29.64 3.99 -9.02
C CYS A 189 28.61 3.14 -9.77
N VAL A 190 28.96 1.88 -9.99
CA VAL A 190 28.04 0.87 -10.53
C VAL A 190 28.01 -0.28 -9.55
N ALA A 191 26.81 -0.68 -9.14
CA ALA A 191 26.62 -1.89 -8.36
C ALA A 191 25.93 -2.94 -9.23
N LYS A 192 26.38 -4.18 -9.10
CA LYS A 192 25.83 -5.34 -9.80
C LYS A 192 25.60 -6.47 -8.82
N TYR A 193 24.42 -7.04 -8.86
CA TYR A 193 24.08 -8.26 -8.13
C TYR A 193 23.66 -9.35 -9.11
N VAL A 194 24.41 -10.42 -9.17
CA VAL A 194 24.08 -11.61 -9.97
C VAL A 194 23.34 -12.57 -9.05
N VAL A 195 22.10 -12.85 -9.40
CA VAL A 195 21.26 -13.73 -8.59
C VAL A 195 21.73 -15.18 -8.78
N PRO A 196 22.03 -15.92 -7.70
CA PRO A 196 22.38 -17.32 -7.81
C PRO A 196 21.26 -18.13 -8.49
N PRO A 197 21.58 -19.08 -9.38
CA PRO A 197 20.59 -19.85 -10.14
C PRO A 197 19.55 -20.57 -9.30
N ASP A 198 19.93 -21.06 -8.13
CA ASP A 198 19.06 -21.73 -7.16
C ASP A 198 18.03 -20.77 -6.52
N VAL A 199 18.39 -19.51 -6.41
CA VAL A 199 17.47 -18.45 -5.94
C VAL A 199 16.55 -17.99 -7.06
N ALA A 200 17.08 -17.82 -8.27
CA ALA A 200 16.29 -17.41 -9.44
C ALA A 200 15.18 -18.42 -9.77
N ILE A 201 15.46 -19.72 -9.71
CA ILE A 201 14.48 -20.78 -9.95
C ILE A 201 13.33 -20.77 -8.91
N ARG A 202 13.60 -20.39 -7.67
CA ARG A 202 12.55 -20.22 -6.63
C ARG A 202 11.66 -19.01 -6.83
N LEU A 203 12.09 -18.04 -7.62
CA LEU A 203 11.41 -16.79 -7.86
C LEU A 203 10.41 -16.85 -9.04
N LEU A 204 10.58 -17.83 -9.92
CA LEU A 204 9.81 -17.96 -11.17
C LEU A 204 8.72 -19.05 -11.09
N ASN A 205 8.64 -19.80 -10.01
CA ASN A 205 7.59 -20.76 -9.68
C ASN A 205 6.62 -20.17 -8.65
#